data_0ff00afa8348a257c169c842256733d8
#
_entry.id   0ff00afa8348a257c169c842256733d8
#
_cell.length_a   1.000
_cell.length_b   1.000
_cell.length_c   1.000
_cell.angle_alpha   90.00
_cell.angle_beta   90.00
_cell.angle_gamma   90.00
#
_symmetry.space_group_name_H-M   'P 1'
#
loop_
_entity.id
_entity.type
_entity.pdbx_description
1 polymer ?
#
loop_
_entity_poly.entity_id
_entity_poly.type
_entity_poly.pdbx_seq_one_letter_code
_entity_poly.pdbx_strand_id
1 'polypeptide(L)'
;MKQPTSQSEITGTVLNIQRYCTHDGPGIRTNVFLKGCSLRCKWCSNPESIKPKPELSFGPETCVGAKECGACLKPPFPEGAFYVVEGGPDDRVRVNWDLASDVDQAMADLCPTTAIEMYGKIMTAEEVLDEVEQDASFYRHSGGGMTLSGGECLLQPDFAVALLEGAHERGINTAIETASNVPWRFMERVLPHVDTVLHDIKLMDSERHRKWTGVKNDRILENLEKAYETFPDTDFVARTPLIPGVNADEAFVREVLAFIRPHKNVIDYELLPYHRFGTKKYEFLGKVYELADFKTPPDDLVARLNAIIDEAFGRSGQEPAD
;
A
#
# COMPACT_ATOMS: atom_id res chain seq x y z
N MET A 1 6.60 -20.27 28.99
CA MET A 1 6.25 -18.88 28.68
C MET A 1 7.53 -18.23 28.18
N LYS A 2 7.60 -17.90 26.85
CA LYS A 2 8.68 -17.04 26.33
C LYS A 2 8.42 -15.64 26.87
N GLN A 3 9.44 -14.98 27.38
CA GLN A 3 9.38 -13.56 27.73
C GLN A 3 8.98 -12.75 26.47
N PRO A 4 8.23 -11.65 26.62
CA PRO A 4 7.96 -10.77 25.47
C PRO A 4 9.30 -10.27 24.92
N THR A 5 9.53 -10.49 23.64
CA THR A 5 10.62 -9.87 22.90
C THR A 5 10.44 -8.36 22.97
N SER A 6 11.48 -7.62 23.29
CA SER A 6 11.39 -6.14 23.29
C SER A 6 11.07 -5.63 21.87
N GLN A 7 10.40 -4.49 21.76
CA GLN A 7 10.07 -3.87 20.45
C GLN A 7 11.32 -3.68 19.58
N SER A 8 12.50 -3.51 20.19
CA SER A 8 13.79 -3.41 19.50
C SER A 8 14.25 -4.70 18.81
N GLU A 9 13.63 -5.85 19.10
CA GLU A 9 13.98 -7.14 18.48
C GLU A 9 13.00 -7.56 17.38
N ILE A 10 11.78 -6.96 17.35
CA ILE A 10 10.77 -7.30 16.34
C ILE A 10 11.06 -6.51 15.07
N THR A 11 11.28 -7.22 13.97
CA THR A 11 11.59 -6.62 12.66
C THR A 11 10.53 -6.90 11.63
N GLY A 12 10.42 -5.99 10.66
CA GLY A 12 9.58 -6.15 9.48
C GLY A 12 10.22 -5.59 8.22
N THR A 13 9.64 -5.90 7.08
CA THR A 13 10.09 -5.33 5.81
C THR A 13 9.25 -4.10 5.48
N VAL A 14 9.85 -2.94 5.63
CA VAL A 14 9.27 -1.63 5.34
C VAL A 14 9.63 -1.24 3.91
N LEU A 15 8.66 -0.82 3.11
CA LEU A 15 8.88 -0.29 1.77
C LEU A 15 9.29 1.18 1.83
N ASN A 16 8.52 1.98 2.54
CA ASN A 16 8.70 3.43 2.65
C ASN A 16 8.00 3.95 3.90
N ILE A 17 8.43 5.11 4.39
CA ILE A 17 7.74 5.89 5.42
C ILE A 17 7.46 7.27 4.80
N GLN A 18 6.19 7.60 4.64
CA GLN A 18 5.74 8.84 4.02
C GLN A 18 5.07 9.74 5.05
N ARG A 19 5.62 10.93 5.23
CA ARG A 19 5.17 11.91 6.21
C ARG A 19 4.14 12.88 5.60
N TYR A 20 3.36 13.53 6.46
CA TYR A 20 2.38 14.57 6.09
C TYR A 20 1.28 14.11 5.13
N CYS A 21 0.83 12.88 5.25
CA CYS A 21 -0.30 12.34 4.49
C CYS A 21 -1.62 12.87 5.06
N THR A 22 -2.56 13.23 4.17
CA THR A 22 -3.86 13.82 4.54
C THR A 22 -5.06 13.01 4.04
N HIS A 23 -4.82 11.87 3.36
CA HIS A 23 -5.87 11.04 2.75
C HIS A 23 -5.88 9.58 3.25
N ASP A 24 -5.11 9.29 4.28
CA ASP A 24 -4.88 7.91 4.75
C ASP A 24 -5.37 7.73 6.19
N GLY A 25 -6.51 8.34 6.50
CA GLY A 25 -7.19 8.34 7.79
C GLY A 25 -7.35 9.76 8.36
N PRO A 26 -7.88 9.88 9.60
CA PRO A 26 -8.14 11.17 10.23
C PRO A 26 -6.87 12.01 10.43
N GLY A 27 -6.94 13.30 10.15
CA GLY A 27 -5.89 14.27 10.41
C GLY A 27 -4.63 14.10 9.54
N ILE A 28 -3.52 14.68 9.99
CA ILE A 28 -2.20 14.54 9.33
C ILE A 28 -1.54 13.27 9.84
N ARG A 29 -1.06 12.42 8.93
CA ARG A 29 -0.55 11.10 9.27
C ARG A 29 0.85 10.85 8.72
N THR A 30 1.56 9.94 9.36
CA THR A 30 2.75 9.31 8.79
C THR A 30 2.39 7.88 8.39
N ASN A 31 2.51 7.59 7.09
CA ASN A 31 2.22 6.28 6.54
C ASN A 31 3.46 5.40 6.53
N VAL A 32 3.35 4.24 7.14
CA VAL A 32 4.37 3.18 7.10
C VAL A 32 3.92 2.12 6.12
N PHE A 33 4.54 2.09 4.94
CA PHE A 33 4.23 1.12 3.89
C PHE A 33 5.00 -0.16 4.12
N LEU A 34 4.29 -1.27 4.36
CA LEU A 34 4.88 -2.59 4.56
C LEU A 34 4.91 -3.39 3.25
N LYS A 35 5.91 -4.27 3.09
CA LYS A 35 6.01 -5.17 1.94
C LYS A 35 5.24 -6.47 2.15
N GLY A 36 4.79 -7.04 1.05
CA GLY A 36 3.97 -8.23 0.96
C GLY A 36 2.51 -7.88 0.66
N CYS A 37 1.95 -8.49 -0.39
CA CYS A 37 0.53 -8.38 -0.70
C CYS A 37 0.01 -9.73 -1.19
N SER A 38 -1.18 -10.10 -0.74
CA SER A 38 -1.86 -11.32 -1.17
C SER A 38 -2.61 -11.15 -2.50
N LEU A 39 -2.82 -9.90 -2.93
CA LEU A 39 -3.50 -9.54 -4.18
C LEU A 39 -2.51 -9.25 -5.31
N ARG A 40 -3.05 -9.27 -6.55
CA ARG A 40 -2.36 -8.91 -7.79
C ARG A 40 -3.26 -8.01 -8.61
N CYS A 41 -3.70 -6.89 -7.99
CA CYS A 41 -4.59 -5.93 -8.64
C CYS A 41 -3.95 -5.38 -9.91
N LYS A 42 -4.68 -5.42 -11.03
CA LYS A 42 -4.15 -4.92 -12.31
C LYS A 42 -3.91 -3.41 -12.33
N TRP A 43 -4.55 -2.69 -11.42
CA TRP A 43 -4.39 -1.24 -11.21
C TRP A 43 -3.48 -0.86 -10.06
N CYS A 44 -2.68 -1.80 -9.52
CA CYS A 44 -1.88 -1.53 -8.33
C CYS A 44 -0.95 -0.32 -8.54
N SER A 45 -1.04 0.66 -7.65
CA SER A 45 -0.17 1.85 -7.68
C SER A 45 1.19 1.61 -7.01
N ASN A 46 1.32 0.52 -6.22
CA ASN A 46 2.52 0.18 -5.47
C ASN A 46 3.00 -1.26 -5.79
N PRO A 47 3.36 -1.57 -7.07
CA PRO A 47 3.80 -2.91 -7.46
C PRO A 47 5.06 -3.37 -6.71
N GLU A 48 5.84 -2.44 -6.18
CA GLU A 48 7.03 -2.66 -5.36
C GLU A 48 6.70 -3.18 -3.94
N SER A 49 5.45 -3.03 -3.51
CA SER A 49 5.00 -3.56 -2.22
C SER A 49 4.59 -5.05 -2.28
N ILE A 50 4.44 -5.61 -3.48
CA ILE A 50 3.82 -6.93 -3.67
C ILE A 50 4.67 -8.07 -3.12
N LYS A 51 5.99 -8.07 -3.41
CA LYS A 51 6.89 -9.10 -2.87
C LYS A 51 7.21 -8.82 -1.40
N PRO A 52 7.25 -9.84 -0.53
CA PRO A 52 7.49 -9.63 0.91
C PRO A 52 8.93 -9.30 1.26
N LYS A 53 9.89 -9.61 0.37
CA LYS A 53 11.33 -9.33 0.56
C LYS A 53 11.74 -8.09 -0.21
N PRO A 54 12.83 -7.43 0.17
CA PRO A 54 13.44 -6.41 -0.66
C PRO A 54 13.67 -6.92 -2.09
N GLU A 55 13.43 -6.05 -3.07
CA GLU A 55 13.62 -6.40 -4.48
C GLU A 55 14.32 -5.26 -5.23
N LEU A 56 15.13 -5.66 -6.24
CA LEU A 56 15.83 -4.72 -7.10
C LEU A 56 14.87 -3.80 -7.85
N SER A 57 15.25 -2.54 -7.92
CA SER A 57 14.68 -1.51 -8.79
C SER A 57 15.78 -0.93 -9.66
N PHE A 58 15.46 -0.64 -10.92
CA PHE A 58 16.37 0.04 -11.85
C PHE A 58 15.66 1.21 -12.53
N GLY A 59 16.15 2.43 -12.24
CA GLY A 59 15.68 3.67 -12.86
C GLY A 59 16.56 4.04 -14.07
N PRO A 60 16.15 3.74 -15.32
CA PRO A 60 16.97 4.02 -16.50
C PRO A 60 17.18 5.52 -16.75
N GLU A 61 16.31 6.37 -16.23
CA GLU A 61 16.38 7.83 -16.39
C GLU A 61 17.49 8.47 -15.55
N THR A 62 17.85 7.86 -14.42
CA THR A 62 18.92 8.32 -13.53
C THR A 62 20.28 7.69 -13.85
N CYS A 63 20.31 6.65 -14.69
CA CYS A 63 21.54 6.00 -15.12
C CYS A 63 22.30 6.87 -16.13
N VAL A 64 23.54 7.21 -15.80
CA VAL A 64 24.44 8.03 -16.68
C VAL A 64 25.09 7.22 -17.81
N GLY A 65 24.82 5.91 -17.89
CA GLY A 65 25.35 5.03 -18.95
C GLY A 65 26.69 4.39 -18.63
N ALA A 66 27.06 3.41 -19.46
CA ALA A 66 28.24 2.57 -19.25
C ALA A 66 29.56 3.32 -19.49
N LYS A 67 29.58 4.30 -20.40
CA LYS A 67 30.80 5.07 -20.74
C LYS A 67 31.18 5.99 -19.59
N GLU A 68 30.21 6.60 -18.92
CA GLU A 68 30.44 7.54 -17.83
C GLU A 68 30.67 6.83 -16.48
N CYS A 69 30.06 5.66 -16.27
CA CYS A 69 30.13 4.97 -14.98
C CYS A 69 30.51 3.49 -15.15
N GLY A 70 29.59 2.63 -15.63
CA GLY A 70 29.81 1.19 -15.83
C GLY A 70 30.09 0.39 -14.54
N ALA A 71 29.80 0.92 -13.36
CA ALA A 71 30.07 0.26 -12.07
C ALA A 71 29.36 -1.12 -11.97
N CYS A 72 28.09 -1.18 -12.38
CA CYS A 72 27.29 -2.40 -12.32
C CYS A 72 27.67 -3.48 -13.36
N LEU A 73 28.57 -3.19 -14.29
CA LEU A 73 29.09 -4.13 -15.28
C LEU A 73 30.31 -4.92 -14.77
N LYS A 74 30.68 -4.77 -13.51
CA LYS A 74 31.89 -5.33 -12.87
C LYS A 74 31.54 -5.98 -11.53
N PRO A 75 32.38 -6.90 -11.02
CA PRO A 75 32.19 -7.38 -9.66
C PRO A 75 32.11 -6.24 -8.65
N PRO A 76 31.27 -6.38 -7.59
CA PRO A 76 30.64 -7.60 -7.12
C PRO A 76 29.28 -7.93 -7.79
N PHE A 77 28.80 -7.14 -8.75
CA PHE A 77 27.54 -7.45 -9.43
C PHE A 77 27.60 -8.80 -10.16
N PRO A 78 26.48 -9.58 -10.16
CA PRO A 78 26.44 -10.86 -10.86
C PRO A 78 26.71 -10.68 -12.37
N GLU A 79 27.52 -11.57 -12.93
CA GLU A 79 27.89 -11.52 -14.35
C GLU A 79 26.63 -11.58 -15.25
N GLY A 80 26.51 -10.64 -16.17
CA GLY A 80 25.38 -10.55 -17.10
C GLY A 80 24.08 -10.02 -16.49
N ALA A 81 24.01 -9.71 -15.18
CA ALA A 81 22.83 -9.10 -14.55
C ALA A 81 22.55 -7.70 -15.10
N PHE A 82 23.61 -6.97 -15.39
CA PHE A 82 23.57 -5.67 -16.08
C PHE A 82 24.39 -5.77 -17.36
N TYR A 83 23.88 -5.18 -18.44
CA TYR A 83 24.55 -5.26 -19.75
C TYR A 83 24.25 -4.03 -20.62
N VAL A 84 25.06 -3.83 -21.63
CA VAL A 84 24.86 -2.86 -22.71
C VAL A 84 24.66 -3.63 -24.00
N VAL A 85 23.77 -3.18 -24.86
CA VAL A 85 23.55 -3.80 -26.18
C VAL A 85 24.69 -3.42 -27.10
N GLU A 86 25.52 -4.40 -27.49
CA GLU A 86 26.62 -4.18 -28.44
C GLU A 86 26.06 -3.69 -29.79
N GLY A 87 26.66 -2.61 -30.31
CA GLY A 87 26.17 -1.98 -31.56
C GLY A 87 24.82 -1.27 -31.43
N GLY A 88 24.28 -1.13 -30.24
CA GLY A 88 23.06 -0.39 -29.96
C GLY A 88 23.19 1.11 -30.19
N PRO A 89 22.08 1.83 -30.28
CA PRO A 89 22.07 3.28 -30.54
C PRO A 89 22.61 4.13 -29.39
N ASP A 90 22.71 3.55 -28.18
CA ASP A 90 23.14 4.21 -26.96
C ASP A 90 24.00 3.27 -26.09
N ASP A 91 24.61 3.82 -25.04
CA ASP A 91 25.40 3.09 -24.04
C ASP A 91 24.64 2.83 -22.75
N ARG A 92 23.31 2.89 -22.81
CA ARG A 92 22.45 2.70 -21.65
C ARG A 92 22.54 1.29 -21.13
N VAL A 93 22.65 1.19 -19.81
CA VAL A 93 22.61 -0.08 -19.10
C VAL A 93 21.20 -0.66 -19.17
N ARG A 94 21.11 -1.96 -19.30
CA ARG A 94 19.89 -2.78 -19.25
C ARG A 94 20.03 -3.81 -18.13
N VAL A 95 18.93 -4.31 -17.64
CA VAL A 95 18.86 -5.33 -16.58
C VAL A 95 18.37 -6.65 -17.15
N ASN A 96 19.10 -7.71 -16.89
CA ASN A 96 18.63 -9.08 -17.02
C ASN A 96 18.03 -9.49 -15.67
N TRP A 97 16.71 -9.40 -15.56
CA TRP A 97 15.98 -9.63 -14.31
C TRP A 97 16.11 -11.04 -13.76
N ASP A 98 16.40 -12.03 -14.60
CA ASP A 98 16.60 -13.42 -14.17
C ASP A 98 17.94 -13.59 -13.46
N LEU A 99 18.97 -12.84 -13.86
CA LEU A 99 20.32 -12.87 -13.28
C LEU A 99 20.51 -11.83 -12.17
N ALA A 100 19.63 -10.85 -12.07
CA ALA A 100 19.73 -9.75 -11.11
C ALA A 100 19.09 -10.09 -9.73
N SER A 101 18.61 -11.32 -9.55
CA SER A 101 17.94 -11.75 -8.29
C SER A 101 18.86 -11.72 -7.07
N ASP A 102 20.16 -11.85 -7.28
CA ASP A 102 21.19 -11.91 -6.24
C ASP A 102 21.79 -10.53 -5.90
N VAL A 103 21.32 -9.46 -6.55
CA VAL A 103 21.73 -8.09 -6.20
C VAL A 103 21.14 -7.74 -4.84
N ASP A 104 21.99 -7.32 -3.92
CA ASP A 104 21.63 -6.91 -2.57
C ASP A 104 21.84 -5.40 -2.34
N GLN A 105 21.55 -4.94 -1.14
CA GLN A 105 21.68 -3.53 -0.76
C GLN A 105 23.13 -3.05 -0.89
N ALA A 106 24.10 -3.84 -0.48
CA ALA A 106 25.51 -3.45 -0.54
C ALA A 106 25.99 -3.24 -1.99
N MET A 107 25.49 -4.05 -2.92
CA MET A 107 25.73 -3.85 -4.35
C MET A 107 24.98 -2.62 -4.88
N ALA A 108 23.72 -2.42 -4.50
CA ALA A 108 22.93 -1.26 -4.92
C ALA A 108 23.60 0.05 -4.48
N ASP A 109 24.16 0.09 -3.28
CA ASP A 109 24.87 1.28 -2.73
C ASP A 109 26.12 1.67 -3.53
N LEU A 110 26.63 0.78 -4.39
CA LEU A 110 27.74 1.09 -5.31
C LEU A 110 27.28 1.91 -6.53
N CYS A 111 25.97 2.09 -6.74
CA CYS A 111 25.44 2.90 -7.82
C CYS A 111 25.48 4.39 -7.44
N PRO A 112 26.36 5.20 -8.04
CA PRO A 112 26.57 6.60 -7.61
C PRO A 112 25.41 7.53 -7.96
N THR A 113 24.51 7.09 -8.85
CA THR A 113 23.33 7.88 -9.30
C THR A 113 22.03 7.35 -8.76
N THR A 114 22.06 6.35 -7.86
CA THR A 114 20.86 5.68 -7.34
C THR A 114 19.93 5.11 -8.42
N ALA A 115 20.48 4.84 -9.63
CA ALA A 115 19.74 4.15 -10.68
C ALA A 115 19.43 2.70 -10.31
N ILE A 116 20.25 2.10 -9.44
CA ILE A 116 20.05 0.79 -8.85
C ILE A 116 19.70 1.01 -7.38
N GLU A 117 18.54 0.56 -6.97
CA GLU A 117 18.03 0.66 -5.60
C GLU A 117 17.38 -0.65 -5.16
N MET A 118 17.31 -0.88 -3.87
CA MET A 118 16.52 -1.96 -3.29
C MET A 118 15.22 -1.40 -2.72
N TYR A 119 14.09 -1.82 -3.28
CA TYR A 119 12.78 -1.49 -2.72
C TYR A 119 12.46 -2.38 -1.52
N GLY A 120 12.44 -1.75 -0.36
CA GLY A 120 12.20 -2.36 0.93
C GLY A 120 13.46 -2.52 1.77
N LYS A 121 13.32 -2.27 3.06
CA LYS A 121 14.37 -2.34 4.07
C LYS A 121 13.85 -3.14 5.27
N ILE A 122 14.69 -3.96 5.86
CA ILE A 122 14.37 -4.57 7.15
C ILE A 122 14.62 -3.53 8.23
N MET A 123 13.60 -3.26 9.04
CA MET A 123 13.66 -2.30 10.14
C MET A 123 13.09 -2.93 11.41
N THR A 124 13.60 -2.52 12.56
CA THR A 124 12.99 -2.82 13.85
C THR A 124 11.75 -1.95 14.07
N ALA A 125 10.85 -2.37 14.97
CA ALA A 125 9.69 -1.56 15.32
C ALA A 125 10.11 -0.23 15.96
N GLU A 126 11.17 -0.23 16.76
CA GLU A 126 11.71 0.98 17.38
C GLU A 126 12.22 2.00 16.35
N GLU A 127 13.02 1.56 15.37
CA GLU A 127 13.49 2.44 14.29
C GLU A 127 12.34 3.12 13.53
N VAL A 128 11.24 2.39 13.27
CA VAL A 128 10.07 2.94 12.60
C VAL A 128 9.33 3.94 13.49
N LEU A 129 9.15 3.58 14.76
CA LEU A 129 8.43 4.44 15.72
C LEU A 129 9.19 5.73 16.02
N ASP A 130 10.52 5.69 16.06
CA ASP A 130 11.36 6.89 16.22
C ASP A 130 11.19 7.86 15.04
N GLU A 131 11.02 7.34 13.82
CA GLU A 131 10.75 8.16 12.65
C GLU A 131 9.32 8.73 12.67
N VAL A 132 8.33 7.93 13.04
CA VAL A 132 6.93 8.35 13.17
C VAL A 132 6.76 9.40 14.24
N GLU A 133 7.42 9.27 15.39
CA GLU A 133 7.29 10.19 16.52
C GLU A 133 7.78 11.62 16.22
N GLN A 134 8.65 11.79 15.21
CA GLN A 134 9.10 13.14 14.78
C GLN A 134 7.95 14.04 14.37
N ASP A 135 6.79 13.49 13.98
CA ASP A 135 5.61 14.24 13.57
C ASP A 135 4.55 14.38 14.68
N ALA A 136 4.85 13.97 15.91
CA ALA A 136 3.89 13.98 17.02
C ALA A 136 3.21 15.33 17.29
N SER A 137 3.87 16.46 16.97
CA SER A 137 3.26 17.78 17.10
C SER A 137 2.11 17.98 16.08
N PHE A 138 2.24 17.48 14.87
CA PHE A 138 1.19 17.55 13.85
C PHE A 138 0.00 16.66 14.22
N TYR A 139 0.27 15.46 14.74
CA TYR A 139 -0.80 14.55 15.18
C TYR A 139 -1.67 15.17 16.26
N ARG A 140 -1.07 15.76 17.29
CA ARG A 140 -1.81 16.42 18.39
C ARG A 140 -2.71 17.57 17.92
N HIS A 141 -2.32 18.32 16.88
CA HIS A 141 -3.10 19.44 16.38
C HIS A 141 -4.18 19.04 15.39
N SER A 142 -3.98 17.95 14.66
CA SER A 142 -4.91 17.51 13.60
C SER A 142 -5.81 16.35 13.99
N GLY A 143 -5.54 15.68 15.12
CA GLY A 143 -6.15 14.39 15.46
C GLY A 143 -5.63 13.23 14.61
N GLY A 144 -4.47 13.41 13.98
CA GLY A 144 -3.81 12.41 13.14
C GLY A 144 -2.95 11.41 13.91
N GLY A 145 -2.06 10.71 13.19
CA GLY A 145 -1.21 9.68 13.78
C GLY A 145 -0.44 8.84 12.77
N MET A 146 -0.25 7.58 13.07
CA MET A 146 0.39 6.60 12.20
C MET A 146 -0.64 5.77 11.42
N THR A 147 -0.37 5.53 10.14
CA THR A 147 -1.13 4.55 9.33
C THR A 147 -0.20 3.46 8.82
N LEU A 148 -0.54 2.20 9.09
CA LEU A 148 0.12 1.07 8.46
C LEU A 148 -0.57 0.74 7.14
N SER A 149 0.16 0.79 6.05
CA SER A 149 -0.30 0.58 4.68
C SER A 149 0.69 -0.27 3.89
N GLY A 150 0.77 -0.11 2.57
CA GLY A 150 1.77 -0.72 1.69
C GLY A 150 1.19 -1.70 0.71
N GLY A 151 1.55 -2.99 0.83
CA GLY A 151 0.89 -4.08 0.14
C GLY A 151 -0.35 -4.55 0.92
N GLU A 152 -0.11 -5.34 1.95
CA GLU A 152 -1.09 -5.78 2.94
C GLU A 152 -0.38 -5.84 4.31
N CYS A 153 -0.59 -4.84 5.14
CA CYS A 153 0.11 -4.69 6.42
C CYS A 153 -0.13 -5.88 7.37
N LEU A 154 -1.29 -6.51 7.28
CA LEU A 154 -1.66 -7.67 8.09
C LEU A 154 -0.88 -8.96 7.74
N LEU A 155 -0.07 -8.97 6.67
CA LEU A 155 0.82 -10.11 6.37
C LEU A 155 2.08 -10.13 7.26
N GLN A 156 2.33 -9.06 8.00
CA GLN A 156 3.40 -8.97 9.00
C GLN A 156 2.80 -8.74 10.40
N PRO A 157 1.96 -9.65 10.93
CA PRO A 157 1.11 -9.37 12.10
C PRO A 157 1.90 -9.10 13.39
N ASP A 158 3.05 -9.77 13.59
CA ASP A 158 3.90 -9.52 14.77
C ASP A 158 4.50 -8.11 14.75
N PHE A 159 4.93 -7.67 13.59
CA PHE A 159 5.50 -6.36 13.37
C PHE A 159 4.42 -5.26 13.42
N ALA A 160 3.25 -5.51 12.82
CA ALA A 160 2.12 -4.59 12.88
C ALA A 160 1.65 -4.35 14.32
N VAL A 161 1.51 -5.42 15.13
CA VAL A 161 1.16 -5.29 16.56
C VAL A 161 2.21 -4.47 17.30
N ALA A 162 3.51 -4.76 17.13
CA ALA A 162 4.57 -4.01 17.80
C ALA A 162 4.56 -2.52 17.46
N LEU A 163 4.29 -2.17 16.19
CA LEU A 163 4.17 -0.79 15.75
C LEU A 163 2.94 -0.08 16.35
N LEU A 164 1.78 -0.75 16.34
CA LEU A 164 0.52 -0.17 16.82
C LEU A 164 0.55 0.01 18.36
N GLU A 165 1.01 -1.00 19.10
CA GLU A 165 1.18 -0.90 20.56
C GLU A 165 2.19 0.21 20.92
N GLY A 166 3.35 0.23 20.26
CA GLY A 166 4.35 1.25 20.50
C GLY A 166 3.91 2.67 20.10
N ALA A 167 3.02 2.81 19.11
CA ALA A 167 2.39 4.09 18.78
C ALA A 167 1.43 4.54 19.90
N HIS A 168 0.58 3.64 20.40
CA HIS A 168 -0.32 3.93 21.52
C HIS A 168 0.46 4.31 22.80
N GLU A 169 1.56 3.61 23.12
CA GLU A 169 2.43 3.95 24.26
C GLU A 169 3.01 5.38 24.14
N ARG A 170 3.20 5.87 22.91
CA ARG A 170 3.65 7.24 22.61
C ARG A 170 2.49 8.25 22.46
N GLY A 171 1.24 7.81 22.68
CA GLY A 171 0.04 8.65 22.56
C GLY A 171 -0.26 9.04 21.11
N ILE A 172 0.10 8.19 20.13
CA ILE A 172 -0.12 8.38 18.71
C ILE A 172 -1.33 7.54 18.28
N ASN A 173 -2.32 8.19 17.64
CA ASN A 173 -3.48 7.51 17.08
C ASN A 173 -3.07 6.57 15.93
N THR A 174 -3.75 5.45 15.78
CA THR A 174 -3.40 4.38 14.86
C THR A 174 -4.48 4.15 13.80
N ALA A 175 -4.04 3.92 12.57
CA ALA A 175 -4.90 3.44 11.49
C ALA A 175 -4.20 2.34 10.69
N ILE A 176 -4.98 1.52 10.01
CA ILE A 176 -4.46 0.57 9.03
C ILE A 176 -5.21 0.68 7.71
N GLU A 177 -4.51 0.42 6.60
CA GLU A 177 -5.11 0.16 5.30
C GLU A 177 -4.97 -1.32 4.96
N THR A 178 -6.10 -1.97 4.64
CA THR A 178 -6.13 -3.40 4.38
C THR A 178 -7.12 -3.79 3.29
N ALA A 179 -6.76 -4.77 2.48
CA ALA A 179 -7.70 -5.48 1.62
C ALA A 179 -8.35 -6.68 2.31
N SER A 180 -8.01 -6.95 3.58
CA SER A 180 -8.59 -8.00 4.43
C SER A 180 -8.47 -9.44 3.89
N ASN A 181 -7.65 -9.69 2.86
CA ASN A 181 -7.44 -11.03 2.31
C ASN A 181 -6.32 -11.79 3.03
N VAL A 182 -6.52 -11.98 4.32
CA VAL A 182 -5.59 -12.67 5.23
C VAL A 182 -6.32 -13.72 6.07
N PRO A 183 -5.64 -14.68 6.70
CA PRO A 183 -6.28 -15.53 7.72
C PRO A 183 -6.86 -14.69 8.85
N TRP A 184 -8.09 -15.01 9.29
CA TRP A 184 -8.79 -14.26 10.36
C TRP A 184 -7.93 -14.01 11.60
N ARG A 185 -7.14 -15.00 12.03
CA ARG A 185 -6.24 -14.87 13.19
C ARG A 185 -5.26 -13.68 13.12
N PHE A 186 -4.98 -13.15 11.91
CA PHE A 186 -4.12 -11.97 11.76
C PHE A 186 -4.91 -10.69 12.05
N MET A 187 -6.15 -10.60 11.56
CA MET A 187 -7.05 -9.50 11.90
C MET A 187 -7.41 -9.49 13.39
N GLU A 188 -7.83 -10.62 13.92
CA GLU A 188 -8.16 -10.80 15.33
C GLU A 188 -7.03 -10.36 16.29
N ARG A 189 -5.80 -10.51 15.83
CA ARG A 189 -4.62 -10.15 16.61
C ARG A 189 -4.24 -8.67 16.48
N VAL A 190 -4.43 -8.07 15.31
CA VAL A 190 -3.99 -6.70 15.02
C VAL A 190 -5.06 -5.67 15.35
N LEU A 191 -6.33 -5.94 15.02
CA LEU A 191 -7.42 -4.97 15.17
C LEU A 191 -7.66 -4.44 16.59
N PRO A 192 -7.39 -5.18 17.70
CA PRO A 192 -7.47 -4.61 19.05
C PRO A 192 -6.58 -3.39 19.31
N HIS A 193 -5.59 -3.14 18.44
CA HIS A 193 -4.62 -2.05 18.56
C HIS A 193 -4.84 -0.96 17.50
N VAL A 194 -6.04 -0.90 16.88
CA VAL A 194 -6.33 0.00 15.76
C VAL A 194 -7.52 0.90 16.10
N ASP A 195 -7.33 2.21 15.99
CA ASP A 195 -8.42 3.18 16.18
C ASP A 195 -9.30 3.29 14.91
N THR A 196 -8.69 3.27 13.72
CA THR A 196 -9.40 3.39 12.44
C THR A 196 -8.92 2.35 11.42
N VAL A 197 -9.86 1.63 10.81
CA VAL A 197 -9.58 0.66 9.73
C VAL A 197 -10.09 1.21 8.40
N LEU A 198 -9.17 1.48 7.50
CA LEU A 198 -9.46 1.82 6.10
C LEU A 198 -9.42 0.52 5.29
N HIS A 199 -10.56 0.04 4.84
CA HIS A 199 -10.59 -1.26 4.16
C HIS A 199 -11.12 -1.18 2.73
N ASP A 200 -10.50 -1.95 1.84
CA ASP A 200 -10.81 -1.92 0.43
C ASP A 200 -11.90 -2.94 0.05
N ILE A 201 -13.02 -2.48 -0.50
CA ILE A 201 -13.98 -3.29 -1.24
C ILE A 201 -13.81 -3.00 -2.74
N LYS A 202 -13.12 -3.90 -3.45
CA LYS A 202 -12.70 -3.65 -4.84
C LYS A 202 -13.75 -4.08 -5.86
N LEU A 203 -14.46 -5.17 -5.60
CA LEU A 203 -15.56 -5.74 -6.39
C LEU A 203 -16.42 -6.64 -5.51
N MET A 204 -17.73 -6.67 -5.71
CA MET A 204 -18.65 -7.54 -4.97
C MET A 204 -18.78 -8.92 -5.62
N ASP A 205 -18.77 -9.00 -6.96
CA ASP A 205 -18.78 -10.28 -7.68
C ASP A 205 -17.43 -11.01 -7.56
N SER A 206 -17.45 -12.25 -7.05
CA SER A 206 -16.25 -13.03 -6.70
C SER A 206 -15.40 -13.43 -7.91
N GLU A 207 -16.01 -13.75 -9.06
CA GLU A 207 -15.26 -14.11 -10.27
C GLU A 207 -14.67 -12.87 -10.95
N ARG A 208 -15.38 -11.75 -10.96
CA ARG A 208 -14.83 -10.46 -11.42
C ARG A 208 -13.69 -10.03 -10.50
N HIS A 209 -13.85 -10.17 -9.18
CA HIS A 209 -12.79 -9.87 -8.22
C HIS A 209 -11.53 -10.68 -8.54
N ARG A 210 -11.66 -12.01 -8.73
CA ARG A 210 -10.54 -12.88 -9.11
C ARG A 210 -9.88 -12.46 -10.42
N LYS A 211 -10.67 -12.10 -11.44
CA LYS A 211 -10.17 -11.63 -12.74
C LYS A 211 -9.27 -10.40 -12.62
N TRP A 212 -9.61 -9.47 -11.74
CA TRP A 212 -8.97 -8.16 -11.63
C TRP A 212 -7.95 -8.05 -10.52
N THR A 213 -8.02 -8.89 -9.49
CA THR A 213 -7.14 -8.83 -8.31
C THR A 213 -6.33 -10.11 -8.08
N GLY A 214 -6.60 -11.15 -8.86
CA GLY A 214 -5.94 -12.46 -8.75
C GLY A 214 -6.57 -13.41 -7.72
N VAL A 215 -7.47 -12.94 -6.85
CA VAL A 215 -8.12 -13.74 -5.79
C VAL A 215 -9.64 -13.51 -5.77
N LYS A 216 -10.38 -14.48 -5.25
CA LYS A 216 -11.80 -14.33 -4.91
C LYS A 216 -11.96 -13.43 -3.68
N ASN A 217 -13.14 -12.80 -3.53
CA ASN A 217 -13.44 -11.93 -2.41
C ASN A 217 -14.17 -12.59 -1.24
N ASP A 218 -14.51 -13.89 -1.33
CA ASP A 218 -15.29 -14.57 -0.29
C ASP A 218 -14.67 -14.35 1.10
N ARG A 219 -13.38 -14.63 1.26
CA ARG A 219 -12.64 -14.39 2.53
C ARG A 219 -12.62 -12.93 2.95
N ILE A 220 -12.53 -12.00 1.99
CA ILE A 220 -12.48 -10.57 2.26
C ILE A 220 -13.79 -10.15 2.92
N LEU A 221 -14.92 -10.48 2.30
CA LEU A 221 -16.24 -10.11 2.79
C LEU A 221 -16.56 -10.78 4.12
N GLU A 222 -16.25 -12.09 4.27
CA GLU A 222 -16.37 -12.80 5.55
C GLU A 222 -15.54 -12.15 6.67
N ASN A 223 -14.30 -11.79 6.38
CA ASN A 223 -13.42 -11.12 7.34
C ASN A 223 -13.93 -9.74 7.75
N LEU A 224 -14.42 -8.95 6.79
CA LEU A 224 -14.98 -7.62 7.06
C LEU A 224 -16.23 -7.71 7.91
N GLU A 225 -17.21 -8.56 7.54
CA GLU A 225 -18.43 -8.76 8.31
C GLU A 225 -18.11 -9.17 9.75
N LYS A 226 -17.21 -10.15 9.90
CA LYS A 226 -16.76 -10.60 11.22
C LYS A 226 -16.01 -9.50 11.99
N ALA A 227 -15.22 -8.65 11.31
CA ALA A 227 -14.51 -7.55 11.96
C ALA A 227 -15.48 -6.48 12.50
N TYR A 228 -16.49 -6.11 11.73
CA TYR A 228 -17.51 -5.17 12.16
C TYR A 228 -18.27 -5.64 13.42
N GLU A 229 -18.55 -6.95 13.50
CA GLU A 229 -19.23 -7.56 14.65
C GLU A 229 -18.31 -7.69 15.87
N THR A 230 -17.04 -8.06 15.64
CA THR A 230 -16.08 -8.36 16.74
C THR A 230 -15.52 -7.09 17.37
N PHE A 231 -15.38 -6.00 16.59
CA PHE A 231 -14.77 -4.74 17.02
C PHE A 231 -15.74 -3.56 16.86
N PRO A 232 -16.84 -3.52 17.65
CA PRO A 232 -17.89 -2.51 17.50
C PRO A 232 -17.46 -1.07 17.83
N ASP A 233 -16.36 -0.91 18.58
CA ASP A 233 -15.82 0.38 19.01
C ASP A 233 -14.71 0.90 18.07
N THR A 234 -14.31 0.13 17.06
CA THR A 234 -13.34 0.54 16.05
C THR A 234 -14.07 1.21 14.89
N ASP A 235 -13.57 2.35 14.43
CA ASP A 235 -14.07 3.03 13.26
C ASP A 235 -13.61 2.36 11.98
N PHE A 236 -14.56 2.00 11.09
CA PHE A 236 -14.27 1.45 9.77
C PHE A 236 -14.65 2.46 8.68
N VAL A 237 -13.76 2.65 7.72
CA VAL A 237 -14.01 3.41 6.50
C VAL A 237 -13.85 2.47 5.31
N ALA A 238 -14.93 2.26 4.58
CA ALA A 238 -14.86 1.49 3.34
C ALA A 238 -14.20 2.32 2.24
N ARG A 239 -13.37 1.68 1.41
CA ARG A 239 -12.70 2.33 0.28
C ARG A 239 -12.85 1.51 -1.00
N THR A 240 -13.02 2.20 -2.12
CA THR A 240 -13.05 1.55 -3.42
C THR A 240 -12.16 2.28 -4.41
N PRO A 241 -11.10 1.64 -4.92
CA PRO A 241 -10.42 2.09 -6.12
C PRO A 241 -11.40 2.08 -7.30
N LEU A 242 -11.78 3.26 -7.80
CA LEU A 242 -12.82 3.43 -8.81
C LEU A 242 -12.25 3.31 -10.23
N ILE A 243 -12.43 2.17 -10.86
CA ILE A 243 -11.80 1.83 -12.15
C ILE A 243 -12.84 1.85 -13.27
N PRO A 244 -12.77 2.77 -14.25
CA PRO A 244 -13.70 2.83 -15.37
C PRO A 244 -13.77 1.51 -16.15
N GLY A 245 -15.00 1.06 -16.47
CA GLY A 245 -15.22 -0.22 -17.14
C GLY A 245 -15.06 -1.47 -16.25
N VAL A 246 -14.73 -1.27 -14.96
CA VAL A 246 -14.61 -2.37 -14.00
C VAL A 246 -15.65 -2.25 -12.88
N ASN A 247 -15.66 -1.15 -12.12
CA ASN A 247 -16.54 -0.96 -10.98
C ASN A 247 -17.06 0.48 -10.84
N ALA A 248 -16.81 1.35 -11.83
CA ALA A 248 -17.21 2.75 -11.79
C ALA A 248 -18.65 2.93 -12.28
N ASP A 249 -19.62 2.39 -11.53
CA ASP A 249 -21.05 2.53 -11.82
C ASP A 249 -21.90 2.55 -10.54
N GLU A 250 -23.13 3.07 -10.66
CA GLU A 250 -24.06 3.22 -9.53
C GLU A 250 -24.49 1.88 -8.92
N ALA A 251 -24.65 0.84 -9.73
CA ALA A 251 -25.08 -0.48 -9.25
C ALA A 251 -24.05 -1.03 -8.26
N PHE A 252 -22.76 -0.95 -8.62
CA PHE A 252 -21.67 -1.37 -7.74
C PHE A 252 -21.64 -0.57 -6.41
N VAL A 253 -21.76 0.77 -6.47
CA VAL A 253 -21.77 1.61 -5.26
C VAL A 253 -22.92 1.22 -4.35
N ARG A 254 -24.12 0.98 -4.91
CA ARG A 254 -25.29 0.54 -4.14
C ARG A 254 -25.12 -0.87 -3.55
N GLU A 255 -24.45 -1.79 -4.25
CA GLU A 255 -24.11 -3.11 -3.70
C GLU A 255 -23.17 -2.99 -2.49
N VAL A 256 -22.13 -2.16 -2.57
CA VAL A 256 -21.24 -1.89 -1.44
C VAL A 256 -22.00 -1.26 -0.27
N LEU A 257 -22.81 -0.24 -0.54
CA LEU A 257 -23.65 0.40 0.49
C LEU A 257 -24.59 -0.59 1.18
N ALA A 258 -25.21 -1.50 0.42
CA ALA A 258 -26.09 -2.53 0.98
C ALA A 258 -25.33 -3.48 1.92
N PHE A 259 -24.04 -3.74 1.66
CA PHE A 259 -23.19 -4.58 2.50
C PHE A 259 -22.74 -3.85 3.77
N ILE A 260 -22.31 -2.59 3.69
CA ILE A 260 -21.69 -1.89 4.83
C ILE A 260 -22.71 -1.19 5.75
N ARG A 261 -23.83 -0.65 5.23
CA ARG A 261 -24.79 0.16 6.00
C ARG A 261 -25.47 -0.52 7.19
N PRO A 262 -25.64 -1.85 7.24
CA PRO A 262 -26.11 -2.51 8.46
C PRO A 262 -25.19 -2.36 9.67
N HIS A 263 -23.90 -2.05 9.46
CA HIS A 263 -22.88 -1.97 10.49
C HIS A 263 -22.63 -0.50 10.89
N LYS A 264 -22.96 -0.15 12.14
CA LYS A 264 -22.91 1.25 12.62
C LYS A 264 -21.52 1.81 12.76
N ASN A 265 -20.55 0.95 12.96
CA ASN A 265 -19.12 1.29 13.06
C ASN A 265 -18.44 1.43 11.69
N VAL A 266 -19.15 1.20 10.58
CA VAL A 266 -18.70 1.67 9.27
C VAL A 266 -19.21 3.11 9.12
N ILE A 267 -18.31 4.05 9.40
CA ILE A 267 -18.62 5.47 9.53
C ILE A 267 -18.58 6.24 8.21
N ASP A 268 -17.88 5.68 7.21
CA ASP A 268 -17.76 6.32 5.90
C ASP A 268 -17.50 5.32 4.76
N TYR A 269 -17.71 5.80 3.51
CA TYR A 269 -17.34 5.10 2.28
C TYR A 269 -16.73 6.09 1.30
N GLU A 270 -15.47 5.83 0.89
CA GLU A 270 -14.66 6.69 0.03
C GLU A 270 -14.42 6.04 -1.34
N LEU A 271 -14.61 6.80 -2.41
CA LEU A 271 -14.19 6.41 -3.75
C LEU A 271 -12.80 6.98 -4.04
N LEU A 272 -11.88 6.12 -4.46
CA LEU A 272 -10.53 6.50 -4.83
C LEU A 272 -10.41 6.50 -6.37
N PRO A 273 -10.52 7.66 -7.04
CA PRO A 273 -10.48 7.73 -8.50
C PRO A 273 -9.17 7.13 -9.04
N TYR A 274 -9.29 6.24 -10.04
CA TYR A 274 -8.15 5.63 -10.69
C TYR A 274 -7.20 6.66 -11.29
N HIS A 275 -5.91 6.46 -11.05
CA HIS A 275 -4.82 7.24 -11.63
C HIS A 275 -3.65 6.33 -12.07
N ARG A 276 -2.73 6.84 -12.88
CA ARG A 276 -1.59 6.09 -13.44
C ARG A 276 -0.24 6.44 -12.81
N PHE A 277 -0.21 6.96 -11.59
CA PHE A 277 1.05 7.37 -10.94
C PHE A 277 2.04 6.23 -10.71
N GLY A 278 1.54 4.98 -10.62
CA GLY A 278 2.38 3.79 -10.47
C GLY A 278 3.09 3.31 -11.74
N THR A 279 2.78 3.82 -12.95
CA THR A 279 3.26 3.25 -14.22
C THR A 279 4.79 3.12 -14.28
N LYS A 280 5.53 4.17 -13.90
CA LYS A 280 7.01 4.13 -13.88
C LYS A 280 7.58 3.09 -12.92
N LYS A 281 6.91 2.83 -11.81
CA LYS A 281 7.34 1.83 -10.83
C LYS A 281 7.33 0.41 -11.43
N TYR A 282 6.41 0.12 -12.35
CA TYR A 282 6.41 -1.14 -13.10
C TYR A 282 7.65 -1.25 -13.99
N GLU A 283 7.98 -0.20 -14.72
CA GLU A 283 9.17 -0.14 -15.56
C GLU A 283 10.45 -0.38 -14.73
N PHE A 284 10.56 0.29 -13.57
CA PHE A 284 11.69 0.16 -12.65
C PHE A 284 11.84 -1.25 -12.06
N LEU A 285 10.77 -2.03 -12.09
CA LEU A 285 10.75 -3.44 -11.67
C LEU A 285 10.85 -4.43 -12.84
N GLY A 286 11.05 -3.96 -14.08
CA GLY A 286 11.04 -4.79 -15.28
C GLY A 286 9.68 -5.41 -15.59
N LYS A 287 8.59 -4.79 -15.13
CA LYS A 287 7.22 -5.27 -15.30
C LYS A 287 6.44 -4.40 -16.30
N VAL A 288 5.42 -4.98 -16.92
CA VAL A 288 4.49 -4.26 -17.78
C VAL A 288 3.25 -3.87 -16.97
N TYR A 289 2.82 -2.60 -17.12
CA TYR A 289 1.58 -2.14 -16.52
C TYR A 289 0.40 -2.46 -17.47
N GLU A 290 -0.50 -3.34 -17.04
CA GLU A 290 -1.59 -3.86 -17.88
C GLU A 290 -2.65 -2.79 -18.24
N LEU A 291 -2.82 -1.73 -17.42
CA LEU A 291 -3.85 -0.70 -17.61
C LEU A 291 -3.30 0.62 -18.16
N ALA A 292 -2.24 0.57 -18.97
CA ALA A 292 -1.62 1.77 -19.53
C ALA A 292 -2.60 2.66 -20.33
N ASP A 293 -3.60 2.06 -20.98
CA ASP A 293 -4.60 2.74 -21.80
C ASP A 293 -5.87 3.16 -21.04
N PHE A 294 -6.00 2.77 -19.76
CA PHE A 294 -7.15 3.13 -18.96
C PHE A 294 -7.10 4.61 -18.58
N LYS A 295 -8.26 5.25 -18.62
CA LYS A 295 -8.42 6.67 -18.28
C LYS A 295 -8.89 6.84 -16.85
N THR A 296 -8.59 7.98 -16.24
CA THR A 296 -9.21 8.43 -15.00
C THR A 296 -10.74 8.55 -15.20
N PRO A 297 -11.56 8.18 -14.19
CA PRO A 297 -13.00 8.38 -14.29
C PRO A 297 -13.33 9.87 -14.47
N PRO A 298 -14.36 10.22 -15.27
CA PRO A 298 -14.81 11.60 -15.41
C PRO A 298 -15.30 12.19 -14.07
N ASP A 299 -14.98 13.46 -13.81
CA ASP A 299 -15.33 14.13 -12.54
C ASP A 299 -16.84 14.13 -12.28
N ASP A 300 -17.68 14.30 -13.32
CA ASP A 300 -19.14 14.24 -13.21
C ASP A 300 -19.64 12.86 -12.80
N LEU A 301 -18.99 11.79 -13.22
CA LEU A 301 -19.31 10.44 -12.75
C LEU A 301 -18.94 10.28 -11.27
N VAL A 302 -17.73 10.70 -10.88
CA VAL A 302 -17.29 10.65 -9.48
C VAL A 302 -18.24 11.44 -8.58
N ALA A 303 -18.62 12.66 -9.00
CA ALA A 303 -19.56 13.49 -8.25
C ALA A 303 -20.93 12.82 -8.09
N ARG A 304 -21.49 12.20 -9.15
CA ARG A 304 -22.76 11.46 -9.05
C ARG A 304 -22.67 10.27 -8.11
N LEU A 305 -21.57 9.52 -8.13
CA LEU A 305 -21.39 8.37 -7.25
C LEU A 305 -21.21 8.80 -5.79
N ASN A 306 -20.48 9.88 -5.53
CA ASN A 306 -20.36 10.46 -4.19
C ASN A 306 -21.70 10.96 -3.67
N ALA A 307 -22.55 11.56 -4.50
CA ALA A 307 -23.88 12.00 -4.08
C ALA A 307 -24.75 10.83 -3.57
N ILE A 308 -24.64 9.63 -4.14
CA ILE A 308 -25.31 8.42 -3.66
C ILE A 308 -24.79 8.01 -2.28
N ILE A 309 -23.48 8.11 -2.07
CA ILE A 309 -22.85 7.82 -0.78
C ILE A 309 -23.30 8.85 0.28
N ASP A 310 -23.27 10.14 -0.06
CA ASP A 310 -23.68 11.23 0.83
C ASP A 310 -25.14 11.11 1.26
N GLU A 311 -26.02 10.74 0.34
CA GLU A 311 -27.43 10.43 0.66
C GLU A 311 -27.52 9.27 1.66
N ALA A 312 -26.77 8.18 1.44
CA ALA A 312 -26.77 7.01 2.30
C ALA A 312 -26.24 7.31 3.71
N PHE A 313 -25.26 8.20 3.85
CA PHE A 313 -24.67 8.60 5.14
C PHE A 313 -25.35 9.86 5.75
N GLY A 314 -26.39 10.41 5.11
CA GLY A 314 -27.14 11.57 5.63
C GLY A 314 -26.38 12.90 5.53
N ARG A 315 -25.41 13.00 4.62
CA ARG A 315 -24.59 14.21 4.37
C ARG A 315 -25.13 15.11 3.25
N SER A 316 -26.29 14.78 2.69
CA SER A 316 -26.91 15.54 1.59
C SER A 316 -27.15 16.99 2.02
N GLY A 317 -26.46 17.93 1.39
CA GLY A 317 -26.61 19.39 1.64
C GLY A 317 -25.43 20.04 2.40
N GLN A 318 -24.38 19.31 2.72
CA GLN A 318 -23.14 19.91 3.21
C GLN A 318 -22.23 20.25 2.00
N GLU A 319 -21.79 21.51 1.90
CA GLU A 319 -20.74 21.87 0.94
C GLU A 319 -19.44 21.11 1.30
N PRO A 320 -18.64 20.69 0.30
CA PRO A 320 -17.36 20.05 0.59
C PRO A 320 -16.52 20.99 1.47
N ALA A 321 -15.97 20.45 2.55
CA ALA A 321 -15.01 21.17 3.37
C ALA A 321 -13.76 21.45 2.52
N ASP A 322 -13.37 22.71 2.39
CA ASP A 322 -12.18 23.20 1.68
C ASP A 322 -10.86 22.63 2.28
#